data_2528fcc72e027876263093c360ee812f
#
_entry.id   2528fcc72e027876263093c360ee812f
#
_cell.length_a   1.000
_cell.length_b   1.000
_cell.length_c   1.000
_cell.angle_alpha   90.00
_cell.angle_beta   90.00
_cell.angle_gamma   90.00
#
_symmetry.space_group_name_H-M   'P 1'
#
loop_
_entity.id
_entity.type
_entity.pdbx_description
1 polymer ?
#
loop_
_entity_poly.entity_id
_entity_poly.type
_entity_poly.pdbx_seq_one_letter_code
_entity_poly.pdbx_strand_id
1 'polypeptide(L)'
;MTIRTDTPMPDDQLPPDPDVDVSDPATTMRPVHLRWRYVGLVAVGGAGGTALRDVISSVLPADGGVSWSIFWINITGALALGVLLEALAHRGPDAGRRRVLRLLLGTGVLGGFTTYSTLAESTAALFLDGHGLAGTGYALLTVLSGAIATACGLVVAGWFRPRTEEA
;
A
#
# COMPACT_ATOMS: atom_id res chain seq x y z
N MET A 1 36.33 42.68 -8.05
CA MET A 1 35.73 41.43 -8.60
C MET A 1 35.83 40.37 -7.53
N THR A 2 34.81 40.28 -6.71
CA THR A 2 34.81 39.45 -5.50
C THR A 2 34.27 38.06 -5.89
N ILE A 3 35.12 37.05 -5.85
CA ILE A 3 34.79 35.67 -6.09
C ILE A 3 33.94 35.18 -4.88
N ARG A 4 32.67 34.95 -5.12
CA ARG A 4 31.77 34.31 -4.15
C ARG A 4 32.21 32.85 -4.06
N THR A 5 32.84 32.46 -2.98
CA THR A 5 33.11 31.07 -2.68
C THR A 5 31.75 30.42 -2.33
N ASP A 6 31.21 29.61 -3.24
CA ASP A 6 30.07 28.71 -2.95
C ASP A 6 30.55 27.73 -1.88
N THR A 7 30.15 27.99 -0.66
CA THR A 7 30.27 27.02 0.43
C THR A 7 29.34 25.86 0.09
N PRO A 8 29.85 24.61 0.00
CA PRO A 8 28.96 23.47 -0.14
C PRO A 8 27.98 23.45 1.02
N MET A 9 26.68 23.32 0.73
CA MET A 9 25.68 23.13 1.77
C MET A 9 26.00 21.84 2.52
N PRO A 10 25.97 21.84 3.86
CA PRO A 10 26.17 20.61 4.62
C PRO A 10 25.13 19.57 4.23
N ASP A 11 25.55 18.32 4.06
CA ASP A 11 24.68 17.17 3.74
C ASP A 11 23.52 16.98 4.75
N ASP A 12 23.61 17.59 5.92
CA ASP A 12 22.60 17.56 7.00
C ASP A 12 21.31 18.32 6.67
N GLN A 13 21.24 19.06 5.56
CA GLN A 13 20.05 19.86 5.18
C GLN A 13 19.14 19.18 4.15
N LEU A 14 19.54 18.03 3.63
CA LEU A 14 18.68 17.27 2.74
C LEU A 14 17.65 16.47 3.58
N PRO A 15 16.37 16.46 3.18
CA PRO A 15 15.40 15.59 3.82
C PRO A 15 15.90 14.14 3.77
N PRO A 16 15.79 13.36 4.87
CA PRO A 16 16.20 11.98 4.86
C PRO A 16 15.40 11.21 3.81
N ASP A 17 16.11 10.64 2.83
CA ASP A 17 15.50 9.78 1.83
C ASP A 17 15.02 8.49 2.54
N PRO A 18 13.71 8.19 2.59
CA PRO A 18 13.20 7.01 3.27
C PRO A 18 13.69 5.71 2.64
N ASP A 19 14.19 5.76 1.41
CA ASP A 19 14.71 4.58 0.68
C ASP A 19 16.20 4.32 0.95
N VAL A 20 16.90 5.25 1.61
CA VAL A 20 18.31 5.12 1.98
C VAL A 20 18.45 4.90 3.47
N ASP A 21 19.00 3.75 3.87
CA ASP A 21 19.31 3.44 5.26
C ASP A 21 20.72 3.99 5.59
N VAL A 22 20.77 5.23 6.07
CA VAL A 22 22.02 5.92 6.43
C VAL A 22 22.62 5.43 7.75
N SER A 23 21.92 4.55 8.48
CA SER A 23 22.34 4.07 9.80
C SER A 23 23.37 2.93 9.76
N ASP A 24 23.68 2.36 8.58
CA ASP A 24 24.63 1.27 8.43
C ASP A 24 25.73 1.63 7.41
N PRO A 25 26.95 1.96 7.88
CA PRO A 25 28.08 2.33 7.00
C PRO A 25 28.47 1.25 5.99
N ALA A 26 28.19 -0.03 6.28
CA ALA A 26 28.51 -1.14 5.39
C ALA A 26 27.48 -1.32 4.26
N THR A 27 26.32 -0.66 4.35
CA THR A 27 25.19 -0.81 3.41
C THR A 27 24.80 0.45 2.68
N THR A 28 25.56 1.54 2.82
CA THR A 28 25.31 2.88 2.27
C THR A 28 25.12 2.96 0.76
N MET A 29 25.34 1.88 0.01
CA MET A 29 25.27 1.89 -1.45
C MET A 29 24.07 1.13 -2.05
N ARG A 30 23.22 0.46 -1.23
CA ARG A 30 22.09 -0.28 -1.77
C ARG A 30 20.78 0.22 -1.18
N PRO A 31 19.90 0.81 -2.01
CA PRO A 31 18.54 1.18 -1.61
C PRO A 31 17.81 0.01 -0.95
N VAL A 32 16.95 0.29 0.03
CA VAL A 32 16.23 -0.71 0.84
C VAL A 32 15.48 -1.72 -0.04
N HIS A 33 14.88 -1.26 -1.13
CA HIS A 33 14.12 -2.09 -2.07
C HIS A 33 14.99 -3.09 -2.86
N LEU A 34 16.31 -2.90 -2.91
CA LEU A 34 17.25 -3.85 -3.57
C LEU A 34 17.87 -4.87 -2.60
N ARG A 35 17.48 -4.86 -1.34
CA ARG A 35 17.95 -5.87 -0.36
C ARG A 35 17.12 -7.14 -0.52
N TRP A 36 17.75 -8.23 -0.93
CA TRP A 36 17.09 -9.53 -1.17
C TRP A 36 16.17 -10.00 -0.04
N ARG A 37 16.52 -9.69 1.21
CA ARG A 37 15.67 -9.96 2.38
C ARG A 37 14.29 -9.31 2.27
N TYR A 38 14.22 -8.05 1.87
CA TYR A 38 12.96 -7.31 1.74
C TYR A 38 12.19 -7.72 0.49
N VAL A 39 12.91 -7.99 -0.61
CA VAL A 39 12.31 -8.57 -1.83
C VAL A 39 11.66 -9.92 -1.50
N GLY A 40 12.34 -10.79 -0.76
CA GLY A 40 11.78 -12.07 -0.31
C GLY A 40 10.55 -11.92 0.56
N LEU A 41 10.54 -10.95 1.51
CA LEU A 41 9.36 -10.66 2.34
C LEU A 41 8.16 -10.23 1.52
N VAL A 42 8.37 -9.31 0.55
CA VAL A 42 7.29 -8.83 -0.34
C VAL A 42 6.80 -9.97 -1.23
N ALA A 43 7.70 -10.80 -1.76
CA ALA A 43 7.33 -11.94 -2.60
C ALA A 43 6.48 -12.97 -1.85
N VAL A 44 6.90 -13.36 -0.63
CA VAL A 44 6.15 -14.29 0.22
C VAL A 44 4.80 -13.71 0.63
N GLY A 45 4.79 -12.44 1.07
CA GLY A 45 3.54 -11.74 1.40
C GLY A 45 2.62 -11.64 0.20
N GLY A 46 3.16 -11.27 -0.96
CA GLY A 46 2.40 -11.15 -2.21
C GLY A 46 1.79 -12.46 -2.66
N ALA A 47 2.56 -13.56 -2.61
CA ALA A 47 2.07 -14.90 -2.92
C ALA A 47 0.91 -15.30 -1.97
N GLY A 48 1.06 -15.06 -0.66
CA GLY A 48 -0.01 -15.31 0.31
C GLY A 48 -1.25 -14.46 0.09
N GLY A 49 -1.08 -13.16 -0.19
CA GLY A 49 -2.19 -12.25 -0.51
C GLY A 49 -2.93 -12.65 -1.78
N THR A 50 -2.20 -13.00 -2.83
CA THR A 50 -2.78 -13.48 -4.10
C THR A 50 -3.55 -14.79 -3.89
N ALA A 51 -2.97 -15.76 -3.18
CA ALA A 51 -3.65 -17.02 -2.88
C ALA A 51 -4.96 -16.79 -2.10
N LEU A 52 -4.95 -15.91 -1.10
CA LEU A 52 -6.16 -15.56 -0.34
C LEU A 52 -7.22 -14.91 -1.25
N ARG A 53 -6.82 -13.98 -2.11
CA ARG A 53 -7.71 -13.38 -3.11
C ARG A 53 -8.35 -14.44 -4.00
N ASP A 54 -7.55 -15.36 -4.53
CA ASP A 54 -8.01 -16.40 -5.46
C ASP A 54 -9.02 -17.34 -4.78
N VAL A 55 -8.78 -17.73 -3.52
CA VAL A 55 -9.73 -18.51 -2.72
C VAL A 55 -11.05 -17.76 -2.56
N ILE A 56 -11.03 -16.48 -2.16
CA ILE A 56 -12.25 -15.68 -1.98
C ILE A 56 -12.99 -15.52 -3.31
N SER A 57 -12.27 -15.25 -4.39
CA SER A 57 -12.87 -15.07 -5.72
C SER A 57 -13.51 -16.37 -6.25
N SER A 58 -12.98 -17.53 -5.87
CA SER A 58 -13.56 -18.83 -6.27
C SER A 58 -14.87 -19.18 -5.57
N VAL A 59 -15.08 -18.69 -4.33
CA VAL A 59 -16.33 -18.92 -3.56
C VAL A 59 -17.39 -17.85 -3.81
N LEU A 60 -17.03 -16.70 -4.33
CA LEU A 60 -17.94 -15.59 -4.62
C LEU A 60 -17.93 -15.28 -6.13
N PRO A 61 -18.70 -16.01 -6.94
CA PRO A 61 -18.70 -15.84 -8.39
C PRO A 61 -19.24 -14.45 -8.80
N ALA A 62 -18.90 -14.05 -10.03
CA ALA A 62 -19.44 -12.83 -10.63
C ALA A 62 -20.94 -12.97 -10.87
N ASP A 63 -21.71 -11.91 -10.65
CA ASP A 63 -23.13 -11.82 -10.96
C ASP A 63 -23.37 -10.67 -11.94
N GLY A 64 -24.12 -10.94 -13.01
CA GLY A 64 -24.43 -9.94 -14.04
C GLY A 64 -23.21 -9.29 -14.71
N GLY A 65 -22.07 -10.01 -14.82
CA GLY A 65 -20.82 -9.48 -15.36
C GLY A 65 -20.03 -8.61 -14.39
N VAL A 66 -20.55 -8.30 -13.22
CA VAL A 66 -19.87 -7.52 -12.17
C VAL A 66 -19.18 -8.46 -11.18
N SER A 67 -17.89 -8.29 -10.97
CA SER A 67 -17.11 -9.07 -10.00
C SER A 67 -17.22 -8.47 -8.59
N TRP A 68 -18.32 -8.76 -7.89
CA TRP A 68 -18.54 -8.27 -6.52
C TRP A 68 -17.49 -8.78 -5.53
N SER A 69 -16.92 -9.96 -5.77
CA SER A 69 -15.77 -10.45 -4.99
C SER A 69 -14.61 -9.50 -5.04
N ILE A 70 -14.23 -9.02 -6.24
CA ILE A 70 -13.13 -8.07 -6.45
C ILE A 70 -13.43 -6.72 -5.81
N PHE A 71 -14.68 -6.25 -5.89
CA PHE A 71 -15.11 -5.05 -5.18
C PHE A 71 -14.80 -5.16 -3.67
N TRP A 72 -15.30 -6.20 -3.00
CA TRP A 72 -15.10 -6.37 -1.56
C TRP A 72 -13.66 -6.64 -1.17
N ILE A 73 -12.90 -7.37 -1.98
CA ILE A 73 -11.46 -7.59 -1.79
C ILE A 73 -10.72 -6.25 -1.78
N ASN A 74 -10.99 -5.39 -2.76
CA ASN A 74 -10.32 -4.09 -2.84
C ASN A 74 -10.73 -3.15 -1.70
N ILE A 75 -12.01 -3.13 -1.29
CA ILE A 75 -12.48 -2.29 -0.18
C ILE A 75 -11.90 -2.74 1.16
N THR A 76 -11.94 -4.05 1.46
CA THR A 76 -11.40 -4.59 2.71
C THR A 76 -9.88 -4.45 2.76
N GLY A 77 -9.19 -4.66 1.63
CA GLY A 77 -7.75 -4.45 1.51
C GLY A 77 -7.35 -2.98 1.69
N ALA A 78 -8.11 -2.04 1.12
CA ALA A 78 -7.89 -0.61 1.27
C ALA A 78 -8.09 -0.15 2.72
N LEU A 79 -9.15 -0.62 3.39
CA LEU A 79 -9.37 -0.37 4.81
C LEU A 79 -8.22 -0.90 5.68
N ALA A 80 -7.85 -2.16 5.47
CA ALA A 80 -6.76 -2.80 6.22
C ALA A 80 -5.41 -2.10 6.00
N LEU A 81 -5.14 -1.64 4.78
CA LEU A 81 -3.94 -0.87 4.46
C LEU A 81 -3.94 0.48 5.20
N GLY A 82 -5.05 1.20 5.20
CA GLY A 82 -5.19 2.45 5.95
C GLY A 82 -4.91 2.27 7.44
N VAL A 83 -5.52 1.25 8.06
CA VAL A 83 -5.27 0.90 9.48
C VAL A 83 -3.80 0.55 9.72
N LEU A 84 -3.22 -0.28 8.87
CA LEU A 84 -1.83 -0.73 9.01
C LEU A 84 -0.84 0.44 8.93
N LEU A 85 -0.97 1.29 7.92
CA LEU A 85 -0.04 2.41 7.70
C LEU A 85 -0.11 3.42 8.83
N GLU A 86 -1.30 3.80 9.26
CA GLU A 86 -1.49 4.72 10.39
C GLU A 86 -0.96 4.13 11.70
N ALA A 87 -1.28 2.86 11.98
CA ALA A 87 -0.78 2.19 13.17
C ALA A 87 0.75 2.06 13.21
N LEU A 88 1.42 1.94 12.07
CA LEU A 88 2.88 1.89 11.99
C LEU A 88 3.49 3.29 12.06
N ALA A 89 2.89 4.30 11.42
CA ALA A 89 3.37 5.68 11.40
C ALA A 89 3.49 6.25 12.82
N HIS A 90 2.50 5.97 13.68
CA HIS A 90 2.51 6.46 15.07
C HIS A 90 3.49 5.77 16.01
N ARG A 91 4.11 4.67 15.58
CA ARG A 91 5.07 3.94 16.40
C ARG A 91 6.52 4.38 16.18
N GLY A 92 6.75 5.43 15.38
CA GLY A 92 8.05 6.03 15.11
C GLY A 92 8.62 5.69 13.72
N PRO A 93 9.92 5.93 13.44
CA PRO A 93 10.50 5.84 12.12
C PRO A 93 10.39 4.45 11.49
N ASP A 94 10.35 4.41 10.15
CA ASP A 94 10.26 3.16 9.37
C ASP A 94 11.58 2.38 9.41
N ALA A 95 11.83 1.71 10.54
CA ALA A 95 13.05 0.94 10.76
C ALA A 95 12.77 -0.40 11.47
N GLY A 96 13.66 -1.37 11.33
CA GLY A 96 13.63 -2.65 12.02
C GLY A 96 12.32 -3.41 11.77
N ARG A 97 11.62 -3.80 12.85
CA ARG A 97 10.38 -4.58 12.79
C ARG A 97 9.23 -3.85 12.07
N ARG A 98 9.15 -2.52 12.19
CA ARG A 98 8.10 -1.74 11.54
C ARG A 98 8.22 -1.77 10.03
N ARG A 99 9.42 -1.61 9.50
CA ARG A 99 9.72 -1.76 8.07
C ARG A 99 9.38 -3.18 7.58
N VAL A 100 9.76 -4.21 8.33
CA VAL A 100 9.41 -5.60 7.99
C VAL A 100 7.90 -5.79 7.91
N LEU A 101 7.14 -5.31 8.90
CA LEU A 101 5.67 -5.41 8.89
C LEU A 101 5.05 -4.61 7.75
N ARG A 102 5.52 -3.40 7.48
CA ARG A 102 5.04 -2.59 6.37
C ARG A 102 5.28 -3.28 5.02
N LEU A 103 6.48 -3.82 4.82
CA LEU A 103 6.82 -4.50 3.56
C LEU A 103 6.10 -5.84 3.42
N LEU A 104 6.06 -6.66 4.46
CA LEU A 104 5.41 -7.96 4.41
C LEU A 104 3.88 -7.83 4.28
N LEU A 105 3.24 -7.07 5.18
CA LEU A 105 1.78 -6.97 5.23
C LEU A 105 1.26 -5.92 4.23
N GLY A 106 1.83 -4.72 4.21
CA GLY A 106 1.37 -3.62 3.34
C GLY A 106 1.69 -3.89 1.88
N THR A 107 2.98 -3.94 1.54
CA THR A 107 3.39 -4.10 0.14
C THR A 107 3.19 -5.55 -0.34
N GLY A 108 3.49 -6.56 0.50
CA GLY A 108 3.33 -7.96 0.14
C GLY A 108 1.86 -8.39 0.20
N VAL A 109 1.36 -8.73 1.40
CA VAL A 109 0.03 -9.36 1.56
C VAL A 109 -1.09 -8.49 0.97
N LEU A 110 -1.22 -7.23 1.37
CA LEU A 110 -2.30 -6.37 0.89
C LEU A 110 -2.11 -5.97 -0.58
N GLY A 111 -0.87 -5.80 -1.05
CA GLY A 111 -0.56 -5.57 -2.46
C GLY A 111 -0.90 -6.77 -3.35
N GLY A 112 -0.70 -8.01 -2.87
CA GLY A 112 -1.13 -9.22 -3.57
C GLY A 112 -2.62 -9.52 -3.43
N PHE A 113 -3.23 -9.13 -2.31
CA PHE A 113 -4.65 -9.33 -2.02
C PHE A 113 -5.54 -8.42 -2.87
N THR A 114 -5.25 -7.12 -2.95
CA THR A 114 -5.96 -6.17 -3.80
C THR A 114 -5.53 -6.31 -5.27
N THR A 115 -6.41 -5.95 -6.21
CA THR A 115 -6.10 -6.06 -7.64
C THR A 115 -6.74 -4.95 -8.45
N TYR A 116 -5.91 -4.25 -9.22
CA TYR A 116 -6.37 -3.33 -10.25
C TYR A 116 -6.61 -4.04 -11.59
N SER A 117 -5.80 -5.05 -11.91
CA SER A 117 -5.88 -5.74 -13.20
C SER A 117 -7.23 -6.44 -13.39
N THR A 118 -7.71 -7.16 -12.37
CA THR A 118 -9.02 -7.83 -12.43
C THR A 118 -10.19 -6.82 -12.43
N LEU A 119 -10.05 -5.68 -11.73
CA LEU A 119 -11.01 -4.58 -11.82
C LEU A 119 -11.08 -4.04 -13.26
N ALA A 120 -9.93 -3.79 -13.87
CA ALA A 120 -9.84 -3.28 -15.24
C ALA A 120 -10.40 -4.30 -16.27
N GLU A 121 -10.08 -5.59 -16.11
CA GLU A 121 -10.60 -6.68 -16.94
C GLU A 121 -12.14 -6.76 -16.86
N SER A 122 -12.71 -6.81 -15.66
CA SER A 122 -14.17 -6.85 -15.46
C SER A 122 -14.85 -5.61 -16.04
N THR A 123 -14.23 -4.44 -15.87
CA THR A 123 -14.73 -3.19 -16.46
C THR A 123 -14.71 -3.26 -17.99
N ALA A 124 -13.61 -3.71 -18.58
CA ALA A 124 -13.47 -3.85 -20.04
C ALA A 124 -14.47 -4.86 -20.61
N ALA A 125 -14.69 -5.98 -19.94
CA ALA A 125 -15.71 -6.96 -20.33
C ALA A 125 -17.10 -6.34 -20.41
N LEU A 126 -17.52 -5.56 -19.41
CA LEU A 126 -18.80 -4.84 -19.43
C LEU A 126 -18.91 -3.86 -20.61
N PHE A 127 -17.81 -3.19 -20.98
CA PHE A 127 -17.80 -2.33 -22.17
C PHE A 127 -17.97 -3.12 -23.48
N LEU A 128 -17.27 -4.25 -23.60
CA LEU A 128 -17.34 -5.11 -24.79
C LEU A 128 -18.73 -5.73 -24.95
N ASP A 129 -19.42 -6.04 -23.85
CA ASP A 129 -20.80 -6.55 -23.84
C ASP A 129 -21.86 -5.45 -24.05
N GLY A 130 -21.46 -4.22 -24.34
CA GLY A 130 -22.37 -3.09 -24.54
C GLY A 130 -22.93 -2.45 -23.28
N HIS A 131 -22.46 -2.86 -22.10
CA HIS A 131 -22.88 -2.34 -20.79
C HIS A 131 -21.93 -1.25 -20.26
N GLY A 132 -21.49 -0.32 -21.09
CA GLY A 132 -20.46 0.68 -20.76
C GLY A 132 -20.78 1.55 -19.55
N LEU A 133 -22.06 1.89 -19.32
CA LEU A 133 -22.48 2.66 -18.15
C LEU A 133 -22.29 1.84 -16.85
N ALA A 134 -22.62 0.56 -16.89
CA ALA A 134 -22.38 -0.35 -15.74
C ALA A 134 -20.88 -0.52 -15.47
N GLY A 135 -20.06 -0.68 -16.52
CA GLY A 135 -18.61 -0.75 -16.39
C GLY A 135 -18.00 0.50 -15.76
N THR A 136 -18.41 1.70 -16.26
CA THR A 136 -17.97 2.98 -15.68
C THR A 136 -18.42 3.11 -14.22
N GLY A 137 -19.67 2.80 -13.92
CA GLY A 137 -20.22 2.85 -12.57
C GLY A 137 -19.49 1.91 -11.61
N TYR A 138 -19.21 0.67 -12.02
CA TYR A 138 -18.46 -0.32 -11.25
C TYR A 138 -17.03 0.15 -10.93
N ALA A 139 -16.32 0.67 -11.94
CA ALA A 139 -14.96 1.18 -11.76
C ALA A 139 -14.92 2.36 -10.79
N LEU A 140 -15.78 3.37 -11.00
CA LEU A 140 -15.86 4.55 -10.13
C LEU A 140 -16.28 4.19 -8.72
N LEU A 141 -17.30 3.35 -8.56
CA LEU A 141 -17.76 2.88 -7.26
C LEU A 141 -16.63 2.20 -6.49
N THR A 142 -15.87 1.31 -7.15
CA THR A 142 -14.77 0.59 -6.51
C THR A 142 -13.66 1.53 -6.06
N VAL A 143 -13.24 2.46 -6.92
CA VAL A 143 -12.17 3.41 -6.61
C VAL A 143 -12.57 4.37 -5.49
N LEU A 144 -13.76 4.97 -5.60
CA LEU A 144 -14.24 5.94 -4.58
C LEU A 144 -14.49 5.27 -3.23
N SER A 145 -15.12 4.08 -3.23
CA SER A 145 -15.32 3.32 -2.00
C SER A 145 -14.01 2.86 -1.38
N GLY A 146 -13.02 2.49 -2.20
CA GLY A 146 -11.67 2.16 -1.73
C GLY A 146 -10.95 3.35 -1.08
N ALA A 147 -11.07 4.55 -1.68
CA ALA A 147 -10.52 5.77 -1.09
C ALA A 147 -11.17 6.09 0.26
N ILE A 148 -12.50 5.99 0.35
CA ILE A 148 -13.25 6.18 1.60
C ILE A 148 -12.83 5.12 2.64
N ALA A 149 -12.72 3.85 2.25
CA ALA A 149 -12.29 2.78 3.13
C ALA A 149 -10.89 3.03 3.70
N THR A 150 -9.94 3.49 2.85
CA THR A 150 -8.60 3.87 3.32
C THR A 150 -8.68 5.01 4.33
N ALA A 151 -9.43 6.07 4.05
CA ALA A 151 -9.61 7.19 4.97
C ALA A 151 -10.24 6.74 6.30
N CYS A 152 -11.26 5.88 6.26
CA CYS A 152 -11.83 5.26 7.46
C CYS A 152 -10.79 4.46 8.24
N GLY A 153 -9.94 3.70 7.56
CA GLY A 153 -8.85 2.94 8.18
C GLY A 153 -7.87 3.83 8.93
N LEU A 154 -7.48 4.95 8.34
CA LEU A 154 -6.61 5.95 8.97
C LEU A 154 -7.27 6.52 10.25
N VAL A 155 -8.55 6.91 10.16
CA VAL A 155 -9.30 7.47 11.30
C VAL A 155 -9.43 6.44 12.43
N VAL A 156 -9.82 5.21 12.11
CA VAL A 156 -9.98 4.12 13.10
C VAL A 156 -8.66 3.85 13.83
N ALA A 157 -7.56 3.73 13.10
CA ALA A 157 -6.25 3.52 13.72
C ALA A 157 -5.81 4.73 14.57
N GLY A 158 -6.17 5.95 14.14
CA GLY A 158 -5.91 7.18 14.89
C GLY A 158 -6.60 7.24 16.25
N TRP A 159 -7.77 6.61 16.43
CA TRP A 159 -8.46 6.57 17.72
C TRP A 159 -7.75 5.71 18.77
N PHE A 160 -6.95 4.75 18.37
CA PHE A 160 -6.16 3.90 19.26
C PHE A 160 -4.77 4.48 19.59
N ARG A 161 -4.58 5.81 19.41
CA ARG A 161 -3.34 6.49 19.81
C ARG A 161 -3.15 6.39 21.33
N PRO A 162 -1.99 5.98 21.82
CA PRO A 162 -1.63 6.23 23.20
C PRO A 162 -1.63 7.76 23.41
N ARG A 163 -2.40 8.26 24.35
CA ARG A 163 -2.25 9.65 24.79
C ARG A 163 -0.85 9.75 25.39
N THR A 164 0.05 10.43 24.71
CA THR A 164 1.24 10.98 25.36
C THR A 164 0.74 12.01 26.35
N GLU A 165 0.75 11.66 27.62
CA GLU A 165 0.62 12.66 28.68
C GLU A 165 1.80 13.61 28.53
N GLU A 166 1.51 14.84 28.14
CA GLU A 166 2.46 15.94 28.19
C GLU A 166 2.73 16.17 29.67
N ALA A 167 3.91 15.77 30.15
CA ALA A 167 4.46 16.10 31.44
C ALA A 167 5.42 17.28 31.31
#